data_cb0fe943368d4ad810b89ce12b9db432
#
_entry.id   cb0fe943368d4ad810b89ce12b9db432
#
_cell.length_a   1.000
_cell.length_b   1.000
_cell.length_c   1.000
_cell.angle_alpha   90.00
_cell.angle_beta   90.00
_cell.angle_gamma   90.00
#
_symmetry.space_group_name_H-M   'P 1'
#
loop_
_entity.id
_entity.type
_entity.pdbx_description
1 polymer ?
#
loop_
_entity_poly.entity_id
_entity_poly.type
_entity_poly.pdbx_seq_one_letter_code
_entity_poly.pdbx_strand_id
1 'polypeptide(L)'
;SRATKPSGHRPVDSVRDPAAGPGTIECERGAGSSAPRRKVTLMSDVLNEAARRRTFAIISHPDAGKTTLTEKFLLYGGALAVEAGSVKGKGGRRSATSDWMAMEQQRGISITSTVLQFNYRNCVVNLLDTPGHRDFSEDTYRVLAGCDGAIMVLDAAKGIEPQTLKLFEVCRDRGLPLLSFVNKWDRPAREPLEVLDDIESQLGLIPTPVTWPVGADTDFRGVIDRRDGSYTRYTRTTGGARVAPEEDVDPARAEELDGMLWQQATEELGLLDEVGSEFDVETFLAGITTPTLFGSAMTNFGVRKLLDAVIDLVPSPRPRVTADGGARQLEAPLSGFVFKVQANTDKAHRDRVAYVRICSGRFERGDVAIHARTGKPFATKYAHTAFGSDRETVEEAYPGDVVGLVNATDLRVGDTLYIDEPVEFPSIPAFAPEHFRVARPADVSRFKQFRRGINQLDEEGVVQVLRDIDLGDQAPTLAAVGPMQFDVAKWRLEQEFGAPTLLESTPYQVARRTDAESALPLRQMSGVTGPARSDGVLLALFERPHW
;
A
#
# COMPACT_ATOMS: atom_id res chain seq x y z
N SER A 1 35.14 55.72 28.12
CA SER A 1 36.11 56.62 27.50
C SER A 1 36.08 56.42 26.00
N ARG A 2 35.42 57.37 25.34
CA ARG A 2 35.94 58.48 24.53
C ARG A 2 36.73 57.96 23.32
N ALA A 3 36.16 58.15 22.14
CA ALA A 3 36.25 59.30 21.24
C ALA A 3 37.37 59.09 20.21
N THR A 4 37.34 59.36 18.93
CA THR A 4 36.88 60.53 18.17
C THR A 4 37.03 60.25 16.67
N LYS A 5 36.17 60.86 15.85
CA LYS A 5 36.37 61.18 14.40
C LYS A 5 37.47 62.26 14.23
N PRO A 6 38.03 62.56 13.00
CA PRO A 6 37.34 63.37 12.01
C PRO A 6 37.72 63.04 10.51
N SER A 7 36.86 63.39 9.56
CA SER A 7 36.74 64.52 8.60
C SER A 7 37.90 64.68 7.61
N GLY A 8 37.71 64.72 6.28
CA GLY A 8 37.13 65.72 5.44
C GLY A 8 37.91 65.73 4.09
N HIS A 9 37.40 65.94 2.98
CA HIS A 9 37.26 67.09 2.11
C HIS A 9 37.03 66.74 0.65
N ARG A 10 36.08 67.41 0.05
CA ARG A 10 35.91 67.67 -1.39
C ARG A 10 36.92 68.76 -1.81
N PRO A 11 37.15 69.15 -3.15
CA PRO A 11 36.10 69.65 -4.09
C PRO A 11 36.42 69.38 -5.62
N VAL A 12 35.38 69.55 -6.49
CA VAL A 12 35.02 70.55 -7.52
C VAL A 12 35.90 70.60 -8.79
N ASP A 13 35.44 70.54 -10.02
CA ASP A 13 34.69 71.38 -10.96
C ASP A 13 34.71 70.82 -12.37
N SER A 14 33.66 70.83 -13.06
CA SER A 14 32.96 71.56 -14.12
C SER A 14 33.44 71.29 -15.56
N VAL A 15 32.47 71.22 -16.50
CA VAL A 15 32.20 72.06 -17.66
C VAL A 15 31.17 71.41 -18.64
N ARG A 16 30.03 72.14 -18.74
CA ARG A 16 29.03 72.41 -19.80
C ARG A 16 28.97 71.70 -21.13
N ASP A 17 27.73 71.31 -21.45
CA ASP A 17 26.84 71.29 -22.64
C ASP A 17 27.26 72.01 -23.94
N PRO A 18 26.60 71.76 -25.17
CA PRO A 18 25.13 71.65 -25.34
C PRO A 18 24.62 70.83 -26.57
N ALA A 19 23.32 70.53 -26.54
CA ALA A 19 22.28 70.53 -27.60
C ALA A 19 22.22 69.43 -28.66
N ALA A 20 21.10 68.73 -28.66
CA ALA A 20 20.15 68.53 -29.77
C ALA A 20 18.90 67.75 -29.35
N GLY A 21 17.79 68.15 -29.80
CA GLY A 21 16.39 68.06 -29.59
C GLY A 21 15.66 66.69 -29.63
N PRO A 22 14.31 66.70 -29.52
CA PRO A 22 13.55 65.59 -28.94
C PRO A 22 13.09 64.54 -29.96
N GLY A 23 13.37 63.26 -29.66
CA GLY A 23 12.76 62.14 -30.30
C GLY A 23 11.91 61.35 -29.28
N THR A 24 10.59 61.46 -29.41
CA THR A 24 9.61 60.67 -28.71
C THR A 24 9.83 59.19 -29.04
N ILE A 25 10.25 58.42 -28.07
CA ILE A 25 10.18 56.96 -28.13
C ILE A 25 9.05 56.53 -27.18
N GLU A 26 7.96 56.11 -27.81
CA GLU A 26 6.86 55.38 -27.14
C GLU A 26 7.44 54.16 -26.43
N CYS A 27 7.28 54.10 -25.13
CA CYS A 27 7.57 52.97 -24.31
C CYS A 27 6.41 51.97 -24.43
N GLU A 28 6.44 51.08 -25.41
CA GLU A 28 5.59 49.88 -25.39
C GLU A 28 5.92 49.08 -24.13
N ARG A 29 5.02 49.08 -23.18
CA ARG A 29 5.01 48.13 -22.06
C ARG A 29 4.66 46.76 -22.62
N GLY A 30 5.68 46.03 -23.02
CA GLY A 30 5.59 44.60 -23.23
C GLY A 30 5.19 43.91 -21.91
N ALA A 31 3.94 43.54 -21.83
CA ALA A 31 3.48 42.59 -20.80
C ALA A 31 4.20 41.26 -21.01
N GLY A 32 5.32 41.10 -20.31
CA GLY A 32 6.08 39.83 -20.28
C GLY A 32 5.24 38.76 -19.59
N SER A 33 4.63 37.92 -20.38
CA SER A 33 3.98 36.68 -19.93
C SER A 33 5.03 35.77 -19.30
N SER A 34 5.14 35.83 -17.97
CA SER A 34 6.01 34.92 -17.18
C SER A 34 5.39 33.54 -16.93
N ALA A 35 4.23 33.26 -17.52
CA ALA A 35 3.47 32.04 -17.31
C ALA A 35 4.03 30.73 -17.94
N PRO A 36 4.61 30.69 -19.18
CA PRO A 36 4.96 29.40 -19.79
C PRO A 36 6.21 28.74 -19.19
N ARG A 37 7.23 29.51 -18.79
CA ARG A 37 8.48 28.91 -18.25
C ARG A 37 8.28 28.27 -16.88
N ARG A 38 7.48 28.85 -15.99
CA ARG A 38 7.21 28.30 -14.67
C ARG A 38 6.36 27.00 -14.76
N LYS A 39 5.44 26.96 -15.71
CA LYS A 39 4.60 25.77 -15.95
C LYS A 39 5.40 24.59 -16.52
N VAL A 40 6.32 24.84 -17.46
CA VAL A 40 7.18 23.80 -18.05
C VAL A 40 8.17 23.26 -17.03
N THR A 41 8.78 24.10 -16.19
CA THR A 41 9.69 23.64 -15.12
C THR A 41 8.95 22.79 -14.09
N LEU A 42 7.74 23.19 -13.66
CA LEU A 42 6.94 22.40 -12.72
C LEU A 42 6.51 21.04 -13.30
N MET A 43 6.18 20.98 -14.58
CA MET A 43 5.81 19.70 -15.24
C MET A 43 7.00 18.74 -15.31
N SER A 44 8.20 19.21 -15.64
CA SER A 44 9.41 18.37 -15.62
C SER A 44 9.74 17.86 -14.22
N ASP A 45 9.52 18.67 -13.18
CA ASP A 45 9.79 18.29 -11.80
C ASP A 45 8.82 17.20 -11.32
N VAL A 46 7.52 17.27 -11.69
CA VAL A 46 6.52 16.25 -11.35
C VAL A 46 6.89 14.89 -11.93
N LEU A 47 7.27 14.84 -13.22
CA LEU A 47 7.67 13.59 -13.87
C LEU A 47 8.96 13.01 -13.28
N ASN A 48 9.97 13.86 -13.03
CA ASN A 48 11.22 13.44 -12.43
C ASN A 48 11.02 12.87 -11.03
N GLU A 49 10.18 13.53 -10.24
CA GLU A 49 9.84 13.07 -8.89
C GLU A 49 8.99 11.80 -8.94
N ALA A 50 8.00 11.69 -9.83
CA ALA A 50 7.21 10.47 -10.02
C ALA A 50 8.11 9.27 -10.42
N ALA A 51 9.09 9.47 -11.30
CA ALA A 51 10.01 8.44 -11.75
C ALA A 51 10.83 7.82 -10.59
N ARG A 52 11.01 8.57 -9.49
CA ARG A 52 11.70 8.12 -8.28
C ARG A 52 10.82 7.38 -7.29
N ARG A 53 9.49 7.29 -7.52
CA ARG A 53 8.56 6.61 -6.61
C ARG A 53 8.38 5.14 -6.98
N ARG A 54 8.33 4.32 -5.96
CA ARG A 54 7.95 2.90 -6.06
C ARG A 54 6.90 2.62 -5.00
N THR A 55 5.68 2.33 -5.44
CA THR A 55 4.56 2.07 -4.52
C THR A 55 4.04 0.67 -4.76
N PHE A 56 4.27 -0.21 -3.81
CA PHE A 56 3.92 -1.62 -3.94
C PHE A 56 3.37 -2.19 -2.63
N ALA A 57 2.63 -3.28 -2.76
CA ALA A 57 2.17 -4.05 -1.62
C ALA A 57 2.94 -5.37 -1.48
N ILE A 58 2.95 -5.91 -0.26
CA ILE A 58 3.35 -7.30 -0.03
C ILE A 58 2.09 -8.11 0.24
N ILE A 59 1.87 -9.13 -0.60
CA ILE A 59 0.78 -10.09 -0.46
C ILE A 59 1.34 -11.47 -0.15
N SER A 60 0.66 -12.22 0.68
CA SER A 60 1.07 -13.57 1.04
C SER A 60 -0.04 -14.34 1.74
N HIS A 61 0.09 -15.65 1.78
CA HIS A 61 -0.57 -16.50 2.76
C HIS A 61 -0.13 -16.12 4.21
N PRO A 62 -0.98 -16.33 5.25
CA PRO A 62 -0.56 -16.21 6.64
C PRO A 62 0.69 -17.07 6.93
N ASP A 63 1.59 -16.54 7.75
CA ASP A 63 2.86 -17.17 8.13
C ASP A 63 3.89 -17.35 7.01
N ALA A 64 3.66 -16.92 5.77
CA ALA A 64 4.69 -16.95 4.72
C ALA A 64 5.91 -16.04 5.00
N GLY A 65 5.81 -15.18 6.01
CA GLY A 65 6.91 -14.29 6.46
C GLY A 65 6.79 -12.85 6.00
N LYS A 66 5.58 -12.41 5.61
CA LYS A 66 5.29 -11.04 5.16
C LYS A 66 5.79 -9.98 6.14
N THR A 67 5.33 -10.01 7.40
CA THR A 67 5.71 -9.05 8.45
C THR A 67 7.22 -9.03 8.68
N THR A 68 7.87 -10.21 8.65
CA THR A 68 9.33 -10.30 8.75
C THR A 68 10.01 -9.60 7.57
N LEU A 69 9.52 -9.81 6.34
CA LEU A 69 10.07 -9.18 5.14
C LEU A 69 9.88 -7.65 5.18
N THR A 70 8.71 -7.17 5.61
CA THR A 70 8.43 -5.74 5.82
C THR A 70 9.44 -5.10 6.77
N GLU A 71 9.71 -5.72 7.94
CA GLU A 71 10.72 -5.25 8.90
C GLU A 71 12.13 -5.22 8.27
N LYS A 72 12.45 -6.20 7.42
CA LYS A 72 13.76 -6.23 6.77
C LYS A 72 13.90 -5.13 5.73
N PHE A 73 12.87 -4.83 4.97
CA PHE A 73 12.90 -3.69 4.06
C PHE A 73 13.15 -2.36 4.79
N LEU A 74 12.51 -2.16 5.94
CA LEU A 74 12.77 -1.00 6.79
C LEU A 74 14.21 -0.97 7.33
N LEU A 75 14.78 -2.14 7.65
CA LEU A 75 16.17 -2.26 8.08
C LEU A 75 17.15 -1.86 6.97
N TYR A 76 16.93 -2.36 5.73
CA TYR A 76 17.77 -2.01 4.58
C TYR A 76 17.57 -0.56 4.12
N GLY A 77 16.36 -0.01 4.28
CA GLY A 77 16.06 1.40 4.02
C GLY A 77 16.58 2.38 5.08
N GLY A 78 17.21 1.86 6.17
CA GLY A 78 17.73 2.70 7.25
C GLY A 78 16.64 3.37 8.10
N ALA A 79 15.37 3.03 7.90
CA ALA A 79 14.24 3.57 8.64
C ALA A 79 14.12 2.98 10.05
N LEU A 80 14.68 1.78 10.28
CA LEU A 80 14.90 1.23 11.62
C LEU A 80 16.34 1.58 12.03
N ALA A 81 16.49 2.39 13.08
CA ALA A 81 17.80 2.64 13.65
C ALA A 81 18.47 1.29 14.01
N VAL A 82 19.79 1.21 13.81
CA VAL A 82 20.61 0.01 14.09
C VAL A 82 20.45 -0.51 15.54
N GLU A 83 19.85 0.30 16.41
CA GLU A 83 19.49 -0.03 17.81
C GLU A 83 18.13 -0.74 17.96
N ALA A 84 17.30 -0.84 16.93
CA ALA A 84 16.02 -1.55 16.99
C ALA A 84 16.16 -3.09 17.13
N GLY A 85 17.36 -3.61 17.15
CA GLY A 85 17.67 -4.95 17.69
C GLY A 85 17.37 -5.11 19.18
N SER A 86 16.93 -4.06 19.89
CA SER A 86 16.65 -4.07 21.32
C SER A 86 15.41 -3.28 21.74
N VAL A 87 14.30 -3.37 21.02
CA VAL A 87 13.03 -3.02 21.67
C VAL A 87 12.66 -4.16 22.60
N LYS A 88 13.25 -4.14 23.79
CA LYS A 88 12.80 -4.92 24.94
C LYS A 88 11.44 -4.35 25.38
N GLY A 89 10.37 -4.83 24.78
CA GLY A 89 9.07 -4.78 25.42
C GLY A 89 9.15 -5.55 26.74
N LYS A 90 8.76 -4.95 27.84
CA LYS A 90 8.55 -5.65 29.11
C LYS A 90 7.57 -6.79 28.86
N GLY A 91 8.08 -8.00 28.61
CA GLY A 91 7.20 -9.17 28.40
C GLY A 91 7.65 -10.16 27.33
N GLY A 92 8.84 -10.03 26.74
CA GLY A 92 9.45 -11.14 25.97
C GLY A 92 8.87 -11.44 24.58
N ARG A 93 7.87 -10.71 24.10
CA ARG A 93 7.38 -10.78 22.70
C ARG A 93 7.77 -9.51 21.96
N ARG A 94 8.50 -9.66 20.84
CA ARG A 94 8.78 -8.59 19.89
C ARG A 94 7.46 -8.21 19.21
N SER A 95 7.03 -6.96 19.33
CA SER A 95 5.95 -6.40 18.54
C SER A 95 6.57 -5.88 17.24
N ALA A 96 6.01 -6.27 16.10
CA ALA A 96 6.40 -5.75 14.80
C ALA A 96 6.00 -4.26 14.69
N THR A 97 6.77 -3.46 13.97
CA THR A 97 6.45 -2.04 13.74
C THR A 97 5.15 -1.86 12.96
N SER A 98 4.77 -2.85 12.15
CA SER A 98 3.52 -2.90 11.39
C SER A 98 2.30 -3.29 12.24
N ASP A 99 2.48 -4.06 13.33
CA ASP A 99 1.39 -4.59 14.17
C ASP A 99 1.21 -3.71 15.42
N TRP A 100 0.57 -2.56 15.26
CA TRP A 100 0.42 -1.57 16.32
C TRP A 100 -0.85 -1.74 17.17
N MET A 101 -1.88 -2.45 16.67
CA MET A 101 -3.10 -2.71 17.44
C MET A 101 -2.86 -3.78 18.52
N ALA A 102 -3.39 -3.54 19.72
CA ALA A 102 -3.30 -4.51 20.82
C ALA A 102 -3.89 -5.88 20.47
N MET A 103 -4.88 -5.91 19.61
CA MET A 103 -5.52 -7.15 19.13
C MET A 103 -4.61 -7.92 18.16
N GLU A 104 -3.88 -7.23 17.27
CA GLU A 104 -2.89 -7.82 16.38
C GLU A 104 -1.76 -8.49 17.18
N GLN A 105 -1.25 -7.76 18.17
CA GLN A 105 -0.19 -8.25 19.07
C GLN A 105 -0.62 -9.45 19.91
N GLN A 106 -1.89 -9.50 20.36
CA GLN A 106 -2.43 -10.62 21.12
C GLN A 106 -2.64 -11.88 20.27
N ARG A 107 -3.10 -11.70 19.04
CA ARG A 107 -3.40 -12.82 18.12
C ARG A 107 -2.23 -13.21 17.23
N GLY A 108 -1.21 -12.36 17.08
CA GLY A 108 -0.04 -12.58 16.23
C GLY A 108 -0.37 -12.57 14.74
N ILE A 109 -1.40 -11.82 14.34
CA ILE A 109 -1.83 -11.66 12.94
C ILE A 109 -2.04 -10.19 12.63
N SER A 110 -1.62 -9.74 11.44
CA SER A 110 -1.92 -8.40 10.95
C SER A 110 -3.39 -8.33 10.53
N ILE A 111 -4.13 -7.38 11.09
CA ILE A 111 -5.56 -7.16 10.86
C ILE A 111 -5.75 -5.96 9.94
N THR A 112 -4.96 -4.91 10.17
CA THR A 112 -5.03 -3.65 9.42
C THR A 112 -3.83 -3.50 8.52
N SER A 113 -4.06 -2.91 7.35
CA SER A 113 -2.97 -2.52 6.46
C SER A 113 -2.21 -1.32 7.02
N THR A 114 -0.90 -1.28 6.81
CA THR A 114 -0.04 -0.17 7.22
C THR A 114 0.70 0.38 6.00
N VAL A 115 0.84 1.70 5.94
CA VAL A 115 1.65 2.36 4.92
C VAL A 115 2.99 2.74 5.54
N LEU A 116 4.06 2.37 4.89
CA LEU A 116 5.43 2.63 5.31
C LEU A 116 6.18 3.32 4.18
N GLN A 117 6.92 4.38 4.50
CA GLN A 117 7.71 5.12 3.52
C GLN A 117 9.16 5.18 3.96
N PHE A 118 10.08 4.92 3.05
CA PHE A 118 11.52 5.04 3.29
C PHE A 118 12.26 5.34 1.99
N ASN A 119 13.50 5.80 2.11
CA ASN A 119 14.37 6.02 0.96
C ASN A 119 15.30 4.84 0.77
N TYR A 120 15.43 4.39 -0.49
CA TYR A 120 16.39 3.35 -0.85
C TYR A 120 16.97 3.61 -2.23
N ARG A 121 18.31 3.54 -2.34
CA ARG A 121 19.04 4.02 -3.52
C ARG A 121 18.57 5.46 -3.83
N ASN A 122 18.22 5.83 -5.00
CA ASN A 122 17.72 7.19 -5.30
C ASN A 122 16.18 7.24 -5.40
N CYS A 123 15.47 6.29 -4.81
CA CYS A 123 14.01 6.17 -4.87
C CYS A 123 13.36 6.41 -3.51
N VAL A 124 12.13 6.93 -3.57
CA VAL A 124 11.19 6.96 -2.45
C VAL A 124 10.31 5.73 -2.56
N VAL A 125 10.37 4.88 -1.56
CA VAL A 125 9.62 3.63 -1.49
C VAL A 125 8.40 3.81 -0.61
N ASN A 126 7.22 3.54 -1.16
CA ASN A 126 5.95 3.46 -0.44
C ASN A 126 5.55 1.99 -0.37
N LEU A 127 5.77 1.38 0.78
CA LEU A 127 5.40 0.00 1.05
C LEU A 127 4.06 -0.05 1.75
N LEU A 128 3.10 -0.73 1.14
CA LEU A 128 1.78 -0.96 1.69
C LEU A 128 1.71 -2.40 2.23
N ASP A 129 1.81 -2.54 3.55
CA ASP A 129 1.69 -3.84 4.21
C ASP A 129 0.22 -4.23 4.29
N THR A 130 -0.15 -5.41 3.78
CA THR A 130 -1.54 -5.88 3.71
C THR A 130 -1.84 -6.90 4.81
N PRO A 131 -3.10 -7.05 5.26
CA PRO A 131 -3.46 -8.16 6.14
C PRO A 131 -3.19 -9.51 5.48
N GLY A 132 -2.64 -10.46 6.24
CA GLY A 132 -2.38 -11.81 5.73
C GLY A 132 -3.58 -12.76 5.81
N HIS A 133 -4.62 -12.43 6.60
CA HIS A 133 -5.74 -13.34 6.85
C HIS A 133 -6.89 -13.12 5.85
N ARG A 134 -7.49 -14.24 5.37
CA ARG A 134 -8.56 -14.23 4.34
C ARG A 134 -9.77 -13.34 4.70
N ASP A 135 -10.10 -13.23 5.98
CA ASP A 135 -11.25 -12.44 6.45
C ASP A 135 -11.07 -10.94 6.19
N PHE A 136 -9.83 -10.50 5.91
CA PHE A 136 -9.50 -9.10 5.59
C PHE A 136 -9.12 -8.89 4.11
N SER A 137 -9.52 -9.79 3.22
CA SER A 137 -9.24 -9.68 1.78
C SER A 137 -9.80 -8.41 1.15
N GLU A 138 -10.91 -7.87 1.66
CA GLU A 138 -11.48 -6.60 1.19
C GLU A 138 -10.54 -5.41 1.50
N ASP A 139 -9.88 -5.39 2.67
CA ASP A 139 -8.88 -4.36 2.99
C ASP A 139 -7.65 -4.49 2.08
N THR A 140 -7.19 -5.72 1.84
CA THR A 140 -6.12 -5.98 0.87
C THR A 140 -6.48 -5.47 -0.53
N TYR A 141 -7.71 -5.71 -0.99
CA TYR A 141 -8.19 -5.22 -2.28
C TYR A 141 -8.16 -3.68 -2.36
N ARG A 142 -8.56 -2.99 -1.29
CA ARG A 142 -8.53 -1.52 -1.21
C ARG A 142 -7.11 -0.98 -1.29
N VAL A 143 -6.19 -1.58 -0.54
CA VAL A 143 -4.77 -1.20 -0.51
C VAL A 143 -4.11 -1.39 -1.87
N LEU A 144 -4.36 -2.51 -2.54
CA LEU A 144 -3.86 -2.77 -3.89
C LEU A 144 -4.32 -1.72 -4.92
N ALA A 145 -5.44 -1.02 -4.67
CA ALA A 145 -5.86 0.12 -5.50
C ALA A 145 -4.92 1.32 -5.43
N GLY A 146 -4.08 1.39 -4.41
CA GLY A 146 -3.06 2.42 -4.22
C GLY A 146 -1.67 2.04 -4.74
N CYS A 147 -1.47 0.85 -5.33
CA CYS A 147 -0.17 0.31 -5.70
C CYS A 147 0.09 0.36 -7.21
N ASP A 148 1.36 0.30 -7.59
CA ASP A 148 1.84 0.18 -8.97
C ASP A 148 2.35 -1.25 -9.28
N GLY A 149 2.56 -2.07 -8.25
CA GLY A 149 2.95 -3.48 -8.35
C GLY A 149 2.80 -4.18 -7.00
N ALA A 150 3.08 -5.47 -6.93
CA ALA A 150 3.07 -6.20 -5.67
C ALA A 150 4.18 -7.27 -5.61
N ILE A 151 4.55 -7.64 -4.38
CA ILE A 151 5.43 -8.79 -4.10
C ILE A 151 4.55 -9.90 -3.55
N MET A 152 4.56 -11.03 -4.19
CA MET A 152 3.93 -12.26 -3.71
C MET A 152 4.96 -13.09 -2.95
N VAL A 153 4.76 -13.23 -1.64
CA VAL A 153 5.66 -14.03 -0.78
C VAL A 153 5.12 -15.45 -0.66
N LEU A 154 5.90 -16.40 -1.09
CA LEU A 154 5.62 -17.84 -1.06
C LEU A 154 6.45 -18.53 0.00
N ASP A 155 5.89 -19.52 0.68
CA ASP A 155 6.63 -20.40 1.59
C ASP A 155 7.28 -21.52 0.79
N ALA A 156 8.61 -21.65 0.87
CA ALA A 156 9.38 -22.64 0.09
C ALA A 156 8.94 -24.09 0.30
N ALA A 157 8.39 -24.42 1.47
CA ALA A 157 7.91 -25.77 1.78
C ALA A 157 6.46 -26.00 1.33
N LYS A 158 5.62 -24.95 1.36
CA LYS A 158 4.18 -25.07 1.12
C LYS A 158 3.77 -24.77 -0.32
N GLY A 159 4.54 -23.93 -1.03
CA GLY A 159 4.20 -23.47 -2.38
C GLY A 159 2.99 -22.54 -2.41
N ILE A 160 2.14 -22.71 -3.42
CA ILE A 160 0.92 -21.91 -3.60
C ILE A 160 -0.20 -22.44 -2.71
N GLU A 161 -0.74 -21.61 -1.84
CA GLU A 161 -1.87 -21.93 -0.97
C GLU A 161 -3.17 -21.26 -1.47
N PRO A 162 -4.37 -21.78 -1.14
CA PRO A 162 -5.64 -21.27 -1.69
C PRO A 162 -5.88 -19.78 -1.47
N GLN A 163 -5.32 -19.20 -0.42
CA GLN A 163 -5.43 -17.77 -0.18
C GLN A 163 -4.52 -16.96 -1.10
N THR A 164 -3.35 -17.48 -1.43
CA THR A 164 -2.45 -16.86 -2.41
C THR A 164 -3.13 -16.74 -3.77
N LEU A 165 -3.89 -17.77 -4.20
CA LEU A 165 -4.70 -17.74 -5.43
C LEU A 165 -5.69 -16.58 -5.45
N LYS A 166 -6.45 -16.39 -4.37
CA LYS A 166 -7.43 -15.29 -4.27
C LYS A 166 -6.77 -13.91 -4.33
N LEU A 167 -5.63 -13.74 -3.68
CA LEU A 167 -4.87 -12.49 -3.71
C LEU A 167 -4.26 -12.23 -5.09
N PHE A 168 -3.80 -13.29 -5.75
CA PHE A 168 -3.32 -13.22 -7.13
C PHE A 168 -4.42 -12.78 -8.10
N GLU A 169 -5.63 -13.37 -8.01
CA GLU A 169 -6.77 -12.98 -8.83
C GLU A 169 -7.06 -11.48 -8.70
N VAL A 170 -7.01 -10.94 -7.49
CA VAL A 170 -7.17 -9.49 -7.25
C VAL A 170 -6.10 -8.67 -7.95
N CYS A 171 -4.83 -9.09 -7.91
CA CYS A 171 -3.75 -8.38 -8.60
C CYS A 171 -3.92 -8.43 -10.11
N ARG A 172 -4.28 -9.61 -10.64
CA ARG A 172 -4.57 -9.81 -12.08
C ARG A 172 -5.71 -8.94 -12.57
N ASP A 173 -6.83 -8.90 -11.85
CA ASP A 173 -8.00 -8.10 -12.20
C ASP A 173 -7.69 -6.59 -12.20
N ARG A 174 -6.67 -6.17 -11.47
CA ARG A 174 -6.17 -4.79 -11.44
C ARG A 174 -5.03 -4.51 -12.40
N GLY A 175 -4.54 -5.52 -13.11
CA GLY A 175 -3.38 -5.39 -14.00
C GLY A 175 -2.10 -4.98 -13.26
N LEU A 176 -1.94 -5.43 -12.00
CA LEU A 176 -0.73 -5.17 -11.20
C LEU A 176 0.35 -6.20 -11.53
N PRO A 177 1.54 -5.77 -11.95
CA PRO A 177 2.67 -6.67 -12.14
C PRO A 177 3.12 -7.25 -10.78
N LEU A 178 3.49 -8.53 -10.78
CA LEU A 178 3.84 -9.29 -9.58
C LEU A 178 5.28 -9.79 -9.63
N LEU A 179 6.04 -9.52 -8.54
CA LEU A 179 7.29 -10.22 -8.28
C LEU A 179 7.00 -11.37 -7.31
N SER A 180 7.58 -12.54 -7.55
CA SER A 180 7.48 -13.70 -6.67
C SER A 180 8.74 -13.81 -5.80
N PHE A 181 8.56 -13.93 -4.49
CA PHE A 181 9.64 -14.17 -3.55
C PHE A 181 9.42 -15.46 -2.79
N VAL A 182 10.25 -16.48 -3.09
CA VAL A 182 10.23 -17.77 -2.43
C VAL A 182 11.03 -17.65 -1.14
N ASN A 183 10.31 -17.51 -0.04
CA ASN A 183 10.83 -17.23 1.30
C ASN A 183 11.04 -18.50 2.12
N LYS A 184 11.82 -18.40 3.18
CA LYS A 184 12.16 -19.49 4.11
C LYS A 184 13.03 -20.58 3.51
N TRP A 185 13.87 -20.21 2.54
CA TRP A 185 14.80 -21.13 1.91
C TRP A 185 15.89 -21.67 2.87
N ASP A 186 15.99 -21.08 4.06
CA ASP A 186 16.83 -21.51 5.20
C ASP A 186 16.27 -22.68 5.99
N ARG A 187 15.17 -23.30 5.53
CA ARG A 187 14.45 -24.44 6.13
C ARG A 187 14.23 -25.51 5.08
N PRO A 188 13.80 -26.72 5.49
CA PRO A 188 13.42 -27.74 4.52
C PRO A 188 12.45 -27.17 3.49
N ALA A 189 12.84 -27.22 2.23
CA ALA A 189 12.15 -26.64 1.09
C ALA A 189 11.90 -27.71 0.02
N ARG A 190 10.99 -27.41 -0.89
CA ARG A 190 10.81 -28.18 -2.13
C ARG A 190 11.94 -27.85 -3.10
N GLU A 191 12.13 -28.68 -4.11
CA GLU A 191 13.09 -28.38 -5.18
C GLU A 191 12.72 -27.07 -5.89
N PRO A 192 13.72 -26.24 -6.31
CA PRO A 192 13.44 -24.95 -6.92
C PRO A 192 12.57 -25.04 -8.17
N LEU A 193 12.82 -26.03 -9.04
CA LEU A 193 12.05 -26.27 -10.26
C LEU A 193 10.59 -26.64 -9.96
N GLU A 194 10.33 -27.45 -8.91
CA GLU A 194 8.96 -27.77 -8.49
C GLU A 194 8.18 -26.52 -8.04
N VAL A 195 8.85 -25.57 -7.39
CA VAL A 195 8.21 -24.32 -6.99
C VAL A 195 7.86 -23.45 -8.21
N LEU A 196 8.71 -23.45 -9.23
CA LEU A 196 8.40 -22.77 -10.50
C LEU A 196 7.21 -23.42 -11.21
N ASP A 197 7.17 -24.74 -11.30
CA ASP A 197 6.04 -25.49 -11.88
C ASP A 197 4.71 -25.19 -11.15
N ASP A 198 4.75 -25.04 -9.82
CA ASP A 198 3.58 -24.63 -9.03
C ASP A 198 3.10 -23.24 -9.40
N ILE A 199 4.01 -22.28 -9.55
CA ILE A 199 3.67 -20.91 -9.95
C ILE A 199 2.98 -20.94 -11.32
N GLU A 200 3.55 -21.62 -12.29
CA GLU A 200 3.01 -21.68 -13.64
C GLU A 200 1.67 -22.42 -13.69
N SER A 201 1.60 -23.63 -13.12
CA SER A 201 0.41 -24.48 -13.20
C SER A 201 -0.79 -23.92 -12.43
N GLN A 202 -0.58 -23.29 -11.27
CA GLN A 202 -1.66 -22.83 -10.40
C GLN A 202 -2.06 -21.36 -10.65
N LEU A 203 -1.09 -20.50 -11.01
CA LEU A 203 -1.36 -19.08 -11.26
C LEU A 203 -1.51 -18.76 -12.75
N GLY A 204 -0.98 -19.58 -13.64
CA GLY A 204 -0.88 -19.27 -15.06
C GLY A 204 0.10 -18.14 -15.36
N LEU A 205 1.04 -17.86 -14.45
CA LEU A 205 2.13 -16.94 -14.63
C LEU A 205 3.40 -17.71 -14.99
N ILE A 206 4.11 -17.28 -16.00
CA ILE A 206 5.41 -17.85 -16.37
C ILE A 206 6.47 -17.30 -15.40
N PRO A 207 7.05 -18.14 -14.51
CA PRO A 207 8.09 -17.68 -13.61
C PRO A 207 9.40 -17.44 -14.37
N THR A 208 10.01 -16.28 -14.16
CA THR A 208 11.32 -15.91 -14.72
C THR A 208 12.31 -15.72 -13.57
N PRO A 209 13.09 -16.76 -13.18
CA PRO A 209 14.01 -16.65 -12.07
C PRO A 209 15.06 -15.55 -12.30
N VAL A 210 15.07 -14.58 -11.41
CA VAL A 210 16.08 -13.49 -11.35
C VAL A 210 17.26 -13.95 -10.52
N THR A 211 17.00 -14.65 -9.40
CA THR A 211 18.06 -15.26 -8.59
C THR A 211 17.83 -16.76 -8.49
N TRP A 212 18.93 -17.53 -8.43
CA TRP A 212 18.90 -18.98 -8.25
C TRP A 212 19.61 -19.38 -6.96
N PRO A 213 19.05 -20.24 -6.12
CA PRO A 213 19.64 -20.59 -4.83
C PRO A 213 20.82 -21.56 -4.99
N VAL A 214 21.87 -21.36 -4.20
CA VAL A 214 22.96 -22.31 -4.03
C VAL A 214 22.77 -23.02 -2.70
N GLY A 215 22.32 -24.28 -2.76
CA GLY A 215 21.90 -25.07 -1.62
C GLY A 215 20.54 -24.66 -1.05
N ALA A 216 20.09 -25.42 -0.07
CA ALA A 216 18.81 -25.20 0.64
C ALA A 216 18.94 -25.58 2.11
N ASP A 217 17.94 -25.23 2.96
CA ASP A 217 17.88 -25.50 4.39
C ASP A 217 19.12 -24.99 5.14
N THR A 218 19.75 -25.86 5.90
CA THR A 218 20.98 -25.53 6.65
C THR A 218 22.16 -25.24 5.73
N ASP A 219 22.10 -25.72 4.50
CA ASP A 219 23.14 -25.58 3.48
C ASP A 219 22.84 -24.46 2.46
N PHE A 220 21.84 -23.63 2.69
CA PHE A 220 21.62 -22.43 1.88
C PHE A 220 22.80 -21.47 2.04
N ARG A 221 23.65 -21.37 1.00
CA ARG A 221 24.90 -20.61 0.97
C ARG A 221 24.75 -19.23 0.38
N GLY A 222 23.95 -19.09 -0.69
CA GLY A 222 23.83 -17.83 -1.41
C GLY A 222 22.89 -17.93 -2.60
N VAL A 223 22.93 -16.92 -3.45
CA VAL A 223 22.15 -16.88 -4.68
C VAL A 223 23.01 -16.45 -5.87
N ILE A 224 22.77 -17.04 -7.03
CA ILE A 224 23.30 -16.60 -8.31
C ILE A 224 22.30 -15.64 -8.93
N ASP A 225 22.72 -14.42 -9.28
CA ASP A 225 21.91 -13.45 -10.02
C ASP A 225 22.03 -13.75 -11.52
N ARG A 226 20.93 -14.17 -12.14
CA ARG A 226 20.93 -14.56 -13.56
C ARG A 226 21.13 -13.40 -14.53
N ARG A 227 20.94 -12.16 -14.08
CA ARG A 227 21.10 -10.97 -14.94
C ARG A 227 22.55 -10.68 -15.29
N ASP A 228 23.47 -10.99 -14.39
CA ASP A 228 24.91 -10.70 -14.54
C ASP A 228 25.82 -11.88 -14.21
N GLY A 229 25.26 -13.02 -13.79
CA GLY A 229 26.01 -14.22 -13.40
C GLY A 229 26.74 -14.11 -12.07
N SER A 230 26.52 -13.02 -11.30
CA SER A 230 27.18 -12.82 -10.01
C SER A 230 26.68 -13.79 -8.96
N TYR A 231 27.60 -14.35 -8.16
CA TYR A 231 27.27 -15.16 -7.00
C TYR A 231 27.44 -14.38 -5.71
N THR A 232 26.35 -14.14 -5.01
CA THR A 232 26.36 -13.50 -3.68
C THR A 232 26.22 -14.56 -2.60
N ARG A 233 27.30 -14.77 -1.84
CA ARG A 233 27.38 -15.71 -0.71
C ARG A 233 27.05 -15.01 0.59
N TYR A 234 26.26 -15.65 1.46
CA TYR A 234 25.80 -15.10 2.73
C TYR A 234 26.48 -15.75 3.93
N THR A 235 26.76 -14.95 4.95
CA THR A 235 27.20 -15.45 6.26
C THR A 235 26.05 -15.34 7.25
N ARG A 236 25.70 -16.47 7.91
CA ARG A 236 24.64 -16.50 8.92
C ARG A 236 25.01 -15.63 10.11
N THR A 237 24.09 -14.76 10.51
CA THR A 237 24.21 -13.95 11.73
C THR A 237 23.23 -14.43 12.79
N THR A 238 23.58 -14.29 14.07
CA THR A 238 22.72 -14.71 15.18
C THR A 238 21.41 -13.90 15.19
N GLY A 239 20.29 -14.59 14.98
CA GLY A 239 18.94 -14.01 15.10
C GLY A 239 18.51 -13.03 14.03
N GLY A 240 19.25 -12.85 12.92
CA GLY A 240 18.84 -12.01 11.79
C GLY A 240 18.60 -10.53 12.13
N ALA A 241 19.06 -10.06 13.29
CA ALA A 241 18.85 -8.68 13.77
C ALA A 241 19.70 -7.63 13.04
N ARG A 242 20.67 -8.08 12.27
CA ARG A 242 21.57 -7.24 11.46
C ARG A 242 21.54 -7.71 10.01
N VAL A 243 21.86 -6.81 9.09
CA VAL A 243 22.11 -7.15 7.69
C VAL A 243 23.12 -8.29 7.64
N ALA A 244 22.80 -9.36 6.90
CA ALA A 244 23.73 -10.47 6.72
C ALA A 244 24.97 -9.97 5.96
N PRO A 245 26.19 -10.34 6.38
CA PRO A 245 27.36 -10.08 5.57
C PRO A 245 27.25 -10.81 4.24
N GLU A 246 27.48 -10.10 3.16
CA GLU A 246 27.40 -10.56 1.80
C GLU A 246 28.80 -10.50 1.17
N GLU A 247 29.17 -11.54 0.45
CA GLU A 247 30.42 -11.62 -0.29
C GLU A 247 30.09 -11.98 -1.73
N ASP A 248 30.47 -11.10 -2.68
CA ASP A 248 30.38 -11.42 -4.08
C ASP A 248 31.58 -12.30 -4.45
N VAL A 249 31.30 -13.52 -4.87
CA VAL A 249 32.29 -14.57 -5.12
C VAL A 249 32.42 -14.80 -6.62
N ASP A 250 33.66 -14.86 -7.09
CA ASP A 250 33.95 -15.26 -8.47
C ASP A 250 33.51 -16.72 -8.71
N PRO A 251 32.89 -17.06 -9.87
CA PRO A 251 32.45 -18.43 -10.18
C PRO A 251 33.53 -19.50 -10.00
N ALA A 252 34.78 -19.23 -10.35
CA ALA A 252 35.86 -20.19 -10.17
C ALA A 252 36.14 -20.49 -8.69
N ARG A 253 36.02 -19.47 -7.82
CA ARG A 253 36.14 -19.61 -6.36
C ARG A 253 34.88 -20.21 -5.73
N ALA A 254 33.72 -20.02 -6.34
CA ALA A 254 32.47 -20.57 -5.87
C ALA A 254 32.48 -22.12 -5.87
N GLU A 255 33.05 -22.72 -6.92
CA GLU A 255 33.22 -24.17 -7.00
C GLU A 255 34.16 -24.71 -5.90
N GLU A 256 35.23 -23.98 -5.57
CA GLU A 256 36.14 -24.36 -4.47
C GLU A 256 35.45 -24.26 -3.09
N LEU A 257 34.58 -23.25 -2.89
CA LEU A 257 33.94 -22.97 -1.60
C LEU A 257 32.70 -23.84 -1.33
N ASP A 258 31.85 -24.04 -2.34
CA ASP A 258 30.53 -24.63 -2.18
C ASP A 258 30.36 -25.93 -3.00
N GLY A 259 31.38 -26.35 -3.81
CA GLY A 259 31.55 -27.66 -4.40
C GLY A 259 30.29 -28.19 -5.09
N MET A 260 29.74 -29.31 -4.62
CA MET A 260 28.57 -29.95 -5.22
C MET A 260 27.32 -29.06 -5.25
N LEU A 261 27.15 -28.17 -4.25
CA LEU A 261 25.99 -27.25 -4.23
C LEU A 261 26.05 -26.24 -5.36
N TRP A 262 27.26 -25.77 -5.67
CA TRP A 262 27.50 -24.87 -6.79
C TRP A 262 27.28 -25.59 -8.13
N GLN A 263 27.81 -26.82 -8.28
CA GLN A 263 27.64 -27.62 -9.49
C GLN A 263 26.17 -27.89 -9.77
N GLN A 264 25.40 -28.33 -8.74
CA GLN A 264 23.97 -28.57 -8.88
C GLN A 264 23.23 -27.28 -9.32
N ALA A 265 23.49 -26.15 -8.67
CA ALA A 265 22.83 -24.89 -9.02
C ALA A 265 23.16 -24.44 -10.46
N THR A 266 24.39 -24.65 -10.93
CA THR A 266 24.79 -24.31 -12.30
C THR A 266 24.21 -25.28 -13.35
N GLU A 267 24.06 -26.56 -13.05
CA GLU A 267 23.38 -27.54 -13.90
C GLU A 267 21.89 -27.18 -14.05
N GLU A 268 21.22 -26.86 -12.95
CA GLU A 268 19.81 -26.43 -12.95
C GLU A 268 19.60 -25.14 -13.74
N LEU A 269 20.52 -24.17 -13.62
CA LEU A 269 20.50 -22.95 -14.43
C LEU A 269 20.69 -23.23 -15.92
N GLY A 270 21.57 -24.18 -16.28
CA GLY A 270 21.76 -24.61 -17.67
C GLY A 270 20.45 -25.14 -18.28
N LEU A 271 19.66 -25.92 -17.51
CA LEU A 271 18.35 -26.38 -17.97
C LEU A 271 17.37 -25.23 -18.20
N LEU A 272 17.35 -24.24 -17.31
CA LEU A 272 16.49 -23.05 -17.45
C LEU A 272 16.86 -22.20 -18.68
N ASP A 273 18.14 -22.10 -18.99
CA ASP A 273 18.61 -21.35 -20.17
C ASP A 273 18.24 -22.05 -21.48
N GLU A 274 18.22 -23.40 -21.49
CA GLU A 274 17.74 -24.18 -22.63
C GLU A 274 16.24 -23.99 -22.90
N VAL A 275 15.42 -23.83 -21.85
CA VAL A 275 13.97 -23.58 -21.96
C VAL A 275 13.67 -22.13 -22.36
N GLY A 276 14.62 -21.21 -22.23
CA GLY A 276 14.44 -19.81 -22.64
C GLY A 276 13.62 -18.98 -21.65
N SER A 277 13.77 -19.20 -20.34
CA SER A 277 13.08 -18.45 -19.28
C SER A 277 13.76 -17.11 -18.96
N GLU A 278 14.03 -16.29 -19.98
CA GLU A 278 14.61 -14.96 -19.77
C GLU A 278 13.56 -13.95 -19.31
N PHE A 279 14.01 -13.00 -18.48
CA PHE A 279 13.17 -11.90 -18.04
C PHE A 279 12.95 -10.90 -19.19
N ASP A 280 11.68 -10.60 -19.46
CA ASP A 280 11.25 -9.54 -20.35
C ASP A 280 10.32 -8.56 -19.64
N VAL A 281 10.63 -7.28 -19.76
CA VAL A 281 9.92 -6.20 -19.05
C VAL A 281 8.48 -6.01 -19.57
N GLU A 282 8.24 -6.22 -20.85
CA GLU A 282 6.91 -6.01 -21.44
C GLU A 282 5.94 -7.10 -20.99
N THR A 283 6.35 -8.35 -20.98
CA THR A 283 5.56 -9.49 -20.51
C THR A 283 5.32 -9.44 -18.99
N PHE A 284 6.30 -8.94 -18.23
CA PHE A 284 6.12 -8.67 -16.80
C PHE A 284 5.08 -7.60 -16.55
N LEU A 285 5.17 -6.45 -17.22
CA LEU A 285 4.21 -5.35 -17.07
C LEU A 285 2.81 -5.70 -17.60
N ALA A 286 2.73 -6.65 -18.53
CA ALA A 286 1.46 -7.22 -19.02
C ALA A 286 0.86 -8.27 -18.06
N GLY A 287 1.56 -8.66 -16.98
CA GLY A 287 1.12 -9.67 -16.02
C GLY A 287 1.13 -11.10 -16.59
N ILE A 288 2.00 -11.38 -17.57
CA ILE A 288 2.20 -12.70 -18.17
C ILE A 288 3.30 -13.46 -17.43
N THR A 289 4.40 -12.76 -17.09
CA THR A 289 5.54 -13.33 -16.37
C THR A 289 5.63 -12.80 -14.95
N THR A 290 6.34 -13.55 -14.09
CA THR A 290 6.67 -13.10 -12.72
C THR A 290 8.16 -13.30 -12.45
N PRO A 291 8.94 -12.21 -12.29
CA PRO A 291 10.32 -12.29 -11.81
C PRO A 291 10.35 -13.00 -10.46
N THR A 292 11.08 -14.10 -10.37
CA THR A 292 11.12 -14.97 -9.19
C THR A 292 12.47 -14.89 -8.50
N LEU A 293 12.46 -14.66 -7.19
CA LEU A 293 13.66 -14.57 -6.37
C LEU A 293 13.54 -15.53 -5.19
N PHE A 294 14.68 -16.09 -4.76
CA PHE A 294 14.79 -17.03 -3.65
C PHE A 294 15.52 -16.38 -2.46
N GLY A 295 15.07 -16.70 -1.23
CA GLY A 295 15.74 -16.17 -0.07
C GLY A 295 15.09 -16.53 1.27
N SER A 296 15.57 -15.89 2.33
CA SER A 296 15.03 -16.00 3.67
C SER A 296 14.99 -14.63 4.36
N ALA A 297 13.78 -14.16 4.63
CA ALA A 297 13.59 -12.94 5.40
C ALA A 297 14.15 -13.07 6.83
N MET A 298 14.11 -14.26 7.44
CA MET A 298 14.62 -14.48 8.80
C MET A 298 16.13 -14.29 8.90
N THR A 299 16.88 -14.82 7.94
CA THR A 299 18.35 -14.75 7.91
C THR A 299 18.88 -13.53 7.18
N ASN A 300 18.03 -12.75 6.52
CA ASN A 300 18.35 -11.64 5.59
C ASN A 300 19.01 -12.09 4.27
N PHE A 301 18.95 -13.37 3.92
CA PHE A 301 19.53 -13.89 2.69
C PHE A 301 18.60 -13.56 1.49
N GLY A 302 19.14 -12.98 0.43
CA GLY A 302 18.38 -12.59 -0.76
C GLY A 302 17.48 -11.37 -0.61
N VAL A 303 17.34 -10.78 0.59
CA VAL A 303 16.42 -9.67 0.84
C VAL A 303 16.89 -8.39 0.14
N ARG A 304 18.19 -8.11 0.11
CA ARG A 304 18.75 -6.96 -0.62
C ARG A 304 18.51 -7.12 -2.13
N LYS A 305 18.78 -8.30 -2.69
CA LYS A 305 18.52 -8.59 -4.10
C LYS A 305 17.03 -8.40 -4.46
N LEU A 306 16.11 -8.81 -3.56
CA LEU A 306 14.69 -8.54 -3.76
C LEU A 306 14.37 -7.05 -3.73
N LEU A 307 14.91 -6.29 -2.78
CA LEU A 307 14.66 -4.85 -2.71
C LEU A 307 15.25 -4.12 -3.92
N ASP A 308 16.44 -4.51 -4.39
CA ASP A 308 17.01 -4.02 -5.64
C ASP A 308 16.12 -4.34 -6.85
N ALA A 309 15.62 -5.57 -6.95
CA ALA A 309 14.68 -5.98 -8.01
C ALA A 309 13.38 -5.16 -7.96
N VAL A 310 12.86 -4.85 -6.78
CA VAL A 310 11.69 -3.97 -6.62
C VAL A 310 11.96 -2.58 -7.21
N ILE A 311 13.11 -1.98 -6.92
CA ILE A 311 13.47 -0.67 -7.45
C ILE A 311 13.63 -0.70 -8.98
N ASP A 312 14.21 -1.75 -9.49
CA ASP A 312 14.55 -1.86 -10.92
C ASP A 312 13.32 -2.29 -11.77
N LEU A 313 12.44 -3.13 -11.24
CA LEU A 313 11.38 -3.79 -12.02
C LEU A 313 9.97 -3.26 -11.73
N VAL A 314 9.63 -2.90 -10.47
CA VAL A 314 8.31 -2.31 -10.21
C VAL A 314 8.20 -0.97 -10.92
N PRO A 315 7.14 -0.76 -11.71
CA PRO A 315 7.00 0.47 -12.46
C PRO A 315 6.88 1.69 -11.56
N SER A 316 7.41 2.82 -12.02
CA SER A 316 7.04 4.13 -11.47
C SER A 316 5.55 4.41 -11.72
N PRO A 317 4.95 5.39 -11.02
CA PRO A 317 3.56 5.76 -11.25
C PRO A 317 3.23 5.99 -12.72
N ARG A 318 2.07 5.50 -13.13
CA ARG A 318 1.55 5.61 -14.50
C ARG A 318 0.26 6.43 -14.53
N PRO A 319 -0.13 7.01 -15.68
CA PRO A 319 -1.43 7.65 -15.84
C PRO A 319 -2.56 6.74 -15.36
N ARG A 320 -3.46 7.30 -14.53
CA ARG A 320 -4.54 6.52 -13.92
C ARG A 320 -5.82 6.62 -14.75
N VAL A 321 -6.47 5.47 -14.96
CA VAL A 321 -7.77 5.41 -15.66
C VAL A 321 -8.83 6.17 -14.84
N THR A 322 -9.60 7.02 -15.50
CA THR A 322 -10.70 7.79 -14.93
C THR A 322 -12.04 7.05 -15.08
N ALA A 323 -13.05 7.45 -14.33
CA ALA A 323 -14.36 6.78 -14.31
C ALA A 323 -15.08 6.84 -15.68
N ASP A 324 -14.76 7.82 -16.51
CA ASP A 324 -15.26 7.97 -17.89
C ASP A 324 -14.44 7.18 -18.93
N GLY A 325 -13.45 6.42 -18.51
CA GLY A 325 -12.58 5.62 -19.36
C GLY A 325 -11.38 6.36 -19.96
N GLY A 326 -11.18 7.63 -19.62
CA GLY A 326 -10.00 8.41 -19.99
C GLY A 326 -8.77 8.02 -19.16
N ALA A 327 -7.67 8.79 -19.31
CA ALA A 327 -6.46 8.64 -18.52
C ALA A 327 -6.02 9.99 -17.94
N ARG A 328 -5.89 10.07 -16.61
CA ARG A 328 -5.33 11.23 -15.94
C ARG A 328 -3.82 11.20 -16.01
N GLN A 329 -3.23 12.13 -16.77
CA GLN A 329 -1.78 12.23 -16.94
C GLN A 329 -1.12 12.70 -15.64
N LEU A 330 0.14 12.32 -15.42
CA LEU A 330 0.87 12.63 -14.18
C LEU A 330 1.10 14.14 -13.99
N GLU A 331 1.27 14.88 -15.09
CA GLU A 331 1.50 16.33 -15.11
C GLU A 331 0.22 17.16 -14.99
N ALA A 332 -0.94 16.52 -15.08
CA ALA A 332 -2.22 17.20 -14.89
C ALA A 332 -2.29 17.83 -13.49
N PRO A 333 -3.15 18.83 -13.26
CA PRO A 333 -3.34 19.39 -11.92
C PRO A 333 -3.58 18.32 -10.86
N LEU A 334 -3.32 18.65 -9.59
CA LEU A 334 -3.40 17.72 -8.48
C LEU A 334 -4.67 16.88 -8.52
N SER A 335 -4.49 15.57 -8.41
CA SER A 335 -5.58 14.65 -8.07
C SER A 335 -5.08 13.56 -7.12
N GLY A 336 -5.98 13.10 -6.25
CA GLY A 336 -5.70 12.07 -5.27
C GLY A 336 -6.87 11.10 -5.13
N PHE A 337 -6.56 9.85 -4.82
CA PHE A 337 -7.52 8.77 -4.64
C PHE A 337 -7.47 8.22 -3.22
N VAL A 338 -8.60 8.23 -2.52
CA VAL A 338 -8.74 7.69 -1.16
C VAL A 338 -8.90 6.18 -1.23
N PHE A 339 -7.87 5.43 -0.84
CA PHE A 339 -7.95 3.97 -0.85
C PHE A 339 -8.18 3.36 0.54
N LYS A 340 -7.92 4.12 1.61
CA LYS A 340 -8.10 3.68 2.98
C LYS A 340 -8.54 4.83 3.88
N VAL A 341 -9.42 4.53 4.84
CA VAL A 341 -9.79 5.44 5.93
C VAL A 341 -9.61 4.70 7.24
N GLN A 342 -9.02 5.36 8.22
CA GLN A 342 -8.77 4.79 9.55
C GLN A 342 -9.02 5.85 10.60
N ALA A 343 -9.69 5.46 11.68
CA ALA A 343 -9.94 6.36 12.81
C ALA A 343 -9.27 5.83 14.08
N ASN A 344 -9.16 6.72 15.08
CA ASN A 344 -8.59 6.43 16.41
C ASN A 344 -7.16 5.85 16.39
N THR A 345 -6.34 6.24 15.42
CA THR A 345 -4.93 5.85 15.35
C THR A 345 -4.16 6.36 16.58
N ASP A 346 -4.55 7.52 17.10
CA ASP A 346 -4.07 8.05 18.38
C ASP A 346 -5.19 8.00 19.42
N LYS A 347 -4.93 7.31 20.56
CA LYS A 347 -5.88 7.20 21.68
C LYS A 347 -6.16 8.55 22.36
N ALA A 348 -5.22 9.50 22.28
CA ALA A 348 -5.34 10.85 22.83
C ALA A 348 -6.17 11.78 21.93
N HIS A 349 -6.12 11.56 20.62
CA HIS A 349 -6.83 12.33 19.61
C HIS A 349 -7.73 11.41 18.81
N ARG A 350 -9.06 11.65 18.89
CA ARG A 350 -10.05 10.86 18.12
C ARG A 350 -10.06 11.29 16.66
N ASP A 351 -8.90 11.17 16.00
CA ASP A 351 -8.68 11.60 14.64
C ASP A 351 -9.14 10.54 13.64
N ARG A 352 -9.64 11.02 12.51
CA ARG A 352 -9.90 10.20 11.34
C ARG A 352 -8.90 10.59 10.25
N VAL A 353 -8.17 9.60 9.74
CA VAL A 353 -7.16 9.77 8.70
C VAL A 353 -7.66 9.09 7.43
N ALA A 354 -7.69 9.84 6.33
CA ALA A 354 -7.86 9.28 5.00
C ALA A 354 -6.48 9.16 4.32
N TYR A 355 -6.14 7.96 3.87
CA TYR A 355 -4.92 7.72 3.11
C TYR A 355 -5.21 7.92 1.64
N VAL A 356 -4.53 8.91 1.08
CA VAL A 356 -4.72 9.39 -0.28
C VAL A 356 -3.49 9.07 -1.11
N ARG A 357 -3.66 8.31 -2.18
CA ARG A 357 -2.66 8.14 -3.23
C ARG A 357 -2.67 9.37 -4.11
N ILE A 358 -1.55 10.06 -4.26
CA ILE A 358 -1.38 11.13 -5.24
C ILE A 358 -1.29 10.51 -6.63
N CYS A 359 -2.21 10.93 -7.52
CA CYS A 359 -2.35 10.36 -8.87
C CYS A 359 -1.80 11.28 -9.96
N SER A 360 -1.90 12.59 -9.78
CA SER A 360 -1.34 13.60 -10.70
C SER A 360 -0.98 14.88 -9.97
N GLY A 361 -0.12 15.68 -10.56
CA GLY A 361 0.29 16.99 -10.08
C GLY A 361 1.17 16.93 -8.83
N ARG A 362 1.41 18.09 -8.24
CA ARG A 362 2.12 18.24 -6.98
C ARG A 362 1.13 18.60 -5.88
N PHE A 363 1.16 17.89 -4.80
CA PHE A 363 0.45 18.21 -3.57
C PHE A 363 1.28 19.18 -2.74
N GLU A 364 0.67 20.27 -2.26
CA GLU A 364 1.25 21.20 -1.29
C GLU A 364 0.35 21.26 -0.05
N ARG A 365 0.93 21.26 1.13
CA ARG A 365 0.19 21.35 2.38
C ARG A 365 -0.55 22.69 2.47
N GLY A 366 -1.84 22.64 2.71
CA GLY A 366 -2.70 23.82 2.80
C GLY A 366 -3.49 24.11 1.53
N ASP A 367 -3.24 23.37 0.46
CA ASP A 367 -4.09 23.40 -0.74
C ASP A 367 -5.54 23.11 -0.40
N VAL A 368 -6.44 23.69 -1.19
CA VAL A 368 -7.87 23.40 -1.10
C VAL A 368 -8.27 22.57 -2.30
N ALA A 369 -8.41 21.28 -2.08
CA ALA A 369 -8.91 20.35 -3.10
C ALA A 369 -10.44 20.32 -3.12
N ILE A 370 -11.01 19.93 -4.24
CA ILE A 370 -12.44 19.67 -4.38
C ILE A 370 -12.68 18.17 -4.20
N HIS A 371 -13.65 17.83 -3.35
CA HIS A 371 -14.13 16.47 -3.19
C HIS A 371 -15.10 16.13 -4.33
N ALA A 372 -14.72 15.24 -5.24
CA ALA A 372 -15.47 14.97 -6.49
C ALA A 372 -16.93 14.57 -6.23
N ARG A 373 -17.17 13.65 -5.31
CA ARG A 373 -18.53 13.15 -4.99
C ARG A 373 -19.49 14.24 -4.46
N THR A 374 -18.98 15.21 -3.71
CA THR A 374 -19.83 16.23 -3.05
C THR A 374 -19.75 17.61 -3.67
N GLY A 375 -18.75 17.88 -4.51
CA GLY A 375 -18.44 19.21 -5.05
C GLY A 375 -17.93 20.21 -4.00
N LYS A 376 -17.69 19.78 -2.75
CA LYS A 376 -17.30 20.67 -1.67
C LYS A 376 -15.78 20.83 -1.57
N PRO A 377 -15.29 22.00 -1.14
CA PRO A 377 -13.87 22.20 -0.86
C PRO A 377 -13.44 21.39 0.37
N PHE A 378 -12.23 20.82 0.30
CA PHE A 378 -11.56 20.10 1.36
C PHE A 378 -10.17 20.68 1.58
N ALA A 379 -9.90 21.18 2.80
CA ALA A 379 -8.61 21.78 3.14
C ALA A 379 -7.60 20.70 3.57
N THR A 380 -6.40 20.70 2.95
CA THR A 380 -5.35 19.71 3.18
C THR A 380 -4.32 20.14 4.24
N LYS A 381 -4.70 21.07 5.13
CA LYS A 381 -3.80 21.66 6.14
C LYS A 381 -3.12 20.63 7.06
N TYR A 382 -3.80 19.54 7.37
CA TYR A 382 -3.31 18.51 8.29
C TYR A 382 -2.92 17.27 7.49
N ALA A 383 -1.84 17.39 6.71
CA ALA A 383 -1.26 16.32 5.94
C ALA A 383 -0.05 15.74 6.67
N HIS A 384 0.00 14.40 6.80
CA HIS A 384 1.06 13.67 7.46
C HIS A 384 1.59 12.54 6.58
N THR A 385 2.85 12.17 6.81
CA THR A 385 3.38 10.91 6.25
C THR A 385 2.65 9.74 6.88
N ALA A 386 2.52 8.69 6.10
CA ALA A 386 1.95 7.45 6.57
C ALA A 386 3.07 6.51 7.05
N PHE A 387 3.72 6.83 8.18
CA PHE A 387 4.76 5.98 8.74
C PHE A 387 4.29 5.38 10.08
N GLY A 388 3.77 4.15 10.07
CA GLY A 388 3.41 3.41 11.28
C GLY A 388 2.60 4.24 12.29
N SER A 389 3.12 4.35 13.51
CA SER A 389 2.54 5.19 14.59
C SER A 389 3.05 6.63 14.57
N ASP A 390 4.17 6.91 13.90
CA ASP A 390 4.79 8.23 13.90
C ASP A 390 4.25 9.08 12.74
N ARG A 391 3.89 10.31 13.06
CA ARG A 391 3.29 11.24 12.11
C ARG A 391 4.23 12.41 11.88
N GLU A 392 4.87 12.44 10.73
CA GLU A 392 5.60 13.61 10.28
C GLU A 392 4.73 14.44 9.35
N THR A 393 4.84 15.76 9.41
CA THR A 393 4.09 16.65 8.53
C THR A 393 4.63 16.55 7.10
N VAL A 394 3.72 16.38 6.13
CA VAL A 394 4.04 16.41 4.70
C VAL A 394 3.83 17.81 4.17
N GLU A 395 4.88 18.45 3.70
CA GLU A 395 4.79 19.76 3.05
C GLU A 395 4.45 19.63 1.55
N GLU A 396 4.99 18.61 0.88
CA GLU A 396 4.75 18.32 -0.54
C GLU A 396 4.77 16.81 -0.82
N ALA A 397 4.01 16.41 -1.83
CA ALA A 397 3.99 15.03 -2.32
C ALA A 397 3.74 14.99 -3.84
N TYR A 398 4.12 13.89 -4.47
CA TYR A 398 4.11 13.72 -5.92
C TYR A 398 3.36 12.44 -6.31
N PRO A 399 3.02 12.25 -7.60
CA PRO A 399 2.38 11.01 -8.06
C PRO A 399 3.17 9.80 -7.57
N GLY A 400 2.46 8.89 -6.92
CA GLY A 400 3.08 7.74 -6.26
C GLY A 400 3.09 7.83 -4.75
N ASP A 401 3.21 9.00 -4.18
CA ASP A 401 3.21 9.14 -2.72
C ASP A 401 1.84 8.87 -2.11
N VAL A 402 1.86 8.46 -0.86
CA VAL A 402 0.68 8.30 -0.02
C VAL A 402 0.69 9.33 1.09
N VAL A 403 -0.37 10.14 1.16
CA VAL A 403 -0.55 11.18 2.15
C VAL A 403 -1.70 10.83 3.08
N GLY A 404 -1.48 10.92 4.39
CA GLY A 404 -2.52 10.81 5.40
C GLY A 404 -3.17 12.17 5.69
N LEU A 405 -4.42 12.36 5.32
CA LEU A 405 -5.19 13.57 5.61
C LEU A 405 -5.97 13.38 6.91
N VAL A 406 -5.61 14.14 7.94
CA VAL A 406 -6.27 14.09 9.26
C VAL A 406 -7.53 14.97 9.28
N ASN A 407 -8.47 14.63 10.16
CA ASN A 407 -9.79 15.24 10.24
C ASN A 407 -10.66 15.05 8.98
N ALA A 408 -10.42 13.99 8.24
CA ALA A 408 -11.10 13.65 7.01
C ALA A 408 -12.48 13.00 7.26
N THR A 409 -13.37 13.69 7.99
CA THR A 409 -14.69 13.16 8.42
C THR A 409 -15.63 12.87 7.25
N ASP A 410 -15.52 13.61 6.15
CA ASP A 410 -16.41 13.49 4.99
C ASP A 410 -15.87 12.57 3.90
N LEU A 411 -14.59 12.18 3.99
CA LEU A 411 -13.95 11.31 3.01
C LEU A 411 -14.25 9.84 3.29
N ARG A 412 -14.46 9.08 2.21
CA ARG A 412 -14.70 7.64 2.21
C ARG A 412 -13.72 6.94 1.28
N VAL A 413 -13.56 5.64 1.46
CA VAL A 413 -12.81 4.80 0.52
C VAL A 413 -13.44 4.90 -0.87
N GLY A 414 -12.62 5.14 -1.89
CA GLY A 414 -13.04 5.34 -3.27
C GLY A 414 -13.26 6.80 -3.67
N ASP A 415 -13.22 7.76 -2.72
CA ASP A 415 -13.37 9.18 -3.05
C ASP A 415 -12.16 9.72 -3.83
N THR A 416 -12.44 10.67 -4.71
CA THR A 416 -11.44 11.42 -5.47
C THR A 416 -11.38 12.87 -4.98
N LEU A 417 -10.16 13.38 -4.81
CA LEU A 417 -9.86 14.79 -4.56
C LEU A 417 -9.15 15.35 -5.79
N TYR A 418 -9.47 16.59 -6.19
CA TYR A 418 -8.80 17.26 -7.32
C TYR A 418 -8.70 18.77 -7.12
N ILE A 419 -7.80 19.41 -7.88
CA ILE A 419 -7.68 20.86 -8.00
C ILE A 419 -7.86 21.24 -9.47
N ASP A 420 -8.51 22.36 -9.74
CA ASP A 420 -8.76 22.99 -11.03
C ASP A 420 -9.58 22.15 -12.03
N GLU A 421 -9.05 21.00 -12.47
CA GLU A 421 -9.67 20.16 -13.49
C GLU A 421 -10.44 19.02 -12.84
N PRO A 422 -11.78 18.96 -13.00
CA PRO A 422 -12.60 17.88 -12.48
C PRO A 422 -12.14 16.51 -12.99
N VAL A 423 -12.04 15.57 -12.08
CA VAL A 423 -11.74 14.17 -12.37
C VAL A 423 -12.38 13.29 -11.30
N GLU A 424 -12.80 12.10 -11.70
CA GLU A 424 -13.26 11.05 -10.81
C GLU A 424 -12.61 9.72 -11.22
N PHE A 425 -12.12 8.98 -10.22
CA PHE A 425 -11.54 7.66 -10.43
C PHE A 425 -12.59 6.57 -10.17
N PRO A 426 -12.49 5.39 -10.82
CA PRO A 426 -13.39 4.28 -10.57
C PRO A 426 -13.43 3.93 -9.08
N SER A 427 -14.63 3.77 -8.54
CA SER A 427 -14.84 3.38 -7.15
C SER A 427 -14.31 1.96 -6.90
N ILE A 428 -13.89 1.71 -5.66
CA ILE A 428 -13.50 0.37 -5.23
C ILE A 428 -14.78 -0.45 -5.01
N PRO A 429 -14.96 -1.59 -5.70
CA PRO A 429 -16.12 -2.44 -5.48
C PRO A 429 -16.12 -3.03 -4.06
N ALA A 430 -17.27 -3.02 -3.40
CA ALA A 430 -17.46 -3.74 -2.16
C ALA A 430 -17.64 -5.24 -2.45
N PHE A 431 -17.01 -6.09 -1.65
CA PHE A 431 -17.16 -7.54 -1.76
C PHE A 431 -18.55 -7.97 -1.31
N ALA A 432 -19.06 -9.02 -1.92
CA ALA A 432 -20.30 -9.65 -1.46
C ALA A 432 -20.04 -10.27 -0.08
N PRO A 433 -20.80 -9.89 0.97
CA PRO A 433 -20.62 -10.47 2.29
C PRO A 433 -21.16 -11.91 2.33
N GLU A 434 -20.47 -12.76 3.09
CA GLU A 434 -20.82 -14.17 3.28
C GLU A 434 -21.36 -14.47 4.70
N HIS A 435 -21.14 -13.53 5.63
CA HIS A 435 -21.51 -13.68 7.03
C HIS A 435 -22.35 -12.51 7.52
N PHE A 436 -23.34 -12.79 8.37
CA PHE A 436 -24.29 -11.78 8.85
C PHE A 436 -24.55 -11.94 10.35
N ARG A 437 -24.57 -10.82 11.10
CA ARG A 437 -24.87 -10.76 12.53
C ARG A 437 -25.72 -9.53 12.83
N VAL A 438 -26.77 -9.66 13.62
CA VAL A 438 -27.49 -8.50 14.13
C VAL A 438 -26.74 -7.94 15.34
N ALA A 439 -26.45 -6.64 15.31
CA ALA A 439 -25.77 -5.96 16.40
C ALA A 439 -26.76 -5.20 17.28
N ARG A 440 -26.66 -5.39 18.60
CA ARG A 440 -27.43 -4.67 19.59
C ARG A 440 -26.54 -4.15 20.71
N PRO A 441 -26.79 -2.96 21.26
CA PRO A 441 -26.09 -2.53 22.47
C PRO A 441 -26.51 -3.42 23.64
N ALA A 442 -25.54 -3.95 24.39
CA ALA A 442 -25.83 -4.70 25.62
C ALA A 442 -26.38 -3.78 26.74
N ASP A 443 -26.06 -2.49 26.66
CA ASP A 443 -26.55 -1.43 27.54
C ASP A 443 -27.19 -0.33 26.69
N VAL A 444 -28.51 -0.17 26.83
CA VAL A 444 -29.31 0.82 26.10
C VAL A 444 -28.84 2.27 26.40
N SER A 445 -28.31 2.53 27.61
CA SER A 445 -27.78 3.85 27.96
C SER A 445 -26.56 4.25 27.09
N ARG A 446 -25.90 3.30 26.44
CA ARG A 446 -24.76 3.48 25.54
C ARG A 446 -25.16 3.54 24.07
N PHE A 447 -26.44 3.66 23.74
CA PHE A 447 -26.92 3.65 22.36
C PHE A 447 -26.24 4.71 21.46
N LYS A 448 -25.98 5.91 21.98
CA LYS A 448 -25.29 6.97 21.24
C LYS A 448 -23.86 6.57 20.85
N GLN A 449 -23.12 5.95 21.78
CA GLN A 449 -21.76 5.44 21.56
C GLN A 449 -21.78 4.26 20.58
N PHE A 450 -22.72 3.33 20.75
CA PHE A 450 -22.95 2.20 19.86
C PHE A 450 -23.19 2.68 18.41
N ARG A 451 -24.17 3.57 18.20
CA ARG A 451 -24.49 4.12 16.87
C ARG A 451 -23.28 4.81 16.23
N ARG A 452 -22.53 5.59 17.02
CA ARG A 452 -21.31 6.23 16.54
C ARG A 452 -20.27 5.20 16.12
N GLY A 453 -20.04 4.16 16.93
CA GLY A 453 -19.09 3.09 16.63
C GLY A 453 -19.48 2.31 15.38
N ILE A 454 -20.75 1.92 15.26
CA ILE A 454 -21.28 1.22 14.08
C ILE A 454 -21.05 2.02 12.80
N ASN A 455 -21.38 3.32 12.79
CA ASN A 455 -21.17 4.17 11.62
C ASN A 455 -19.69 4.28 11.26
N GLN A 456 -18.82 4.42 12.25
CA GLN A 456 -17.39 4.53 12.01
C GLN A 456 -16.79 3.24 11.46
N LEU A 457 -17.18 2.07 11.98
CA LEU A 457 -16.73 0.77 11.47
C LEU A 457 -17.17 0.52 10.01
N ASP A 458 -18.36 1.01 9.64
CA ASP A 458 -18.88 0.97 8.27
C ASP A 458 -18.07 1.88 7.33
N GLU A 459 -17.81 3.11 7.75
CA GLU A 459 -17.06 4.10 6.98
C GLU A 459 -15.59 3.71 6.77
N GLU A 460 -14.99 3.01 7.72
CA GLU A 460 -13.65 2.43 7.61
C GLU A 460 -13.66 1.12 6.79
N GLY A 461 -14.84 0.52 6.59
CA GLY A 461 -15.01 -0.75 5.88
C GLY A 461 -14.54 -1.97 6.69
N VAL A 462 -14.52 -1.88 8.01
CA VAL A 462 -14.25 -3.04 8.89
C VAL A 462 -15.34 -4.09 8.74
N VAL A 463 -16.60 -3.63 8.65
CA VAL A 463 -17.79 -4.41 8.33
C VAL A 463 -18.70 -3.56 7.45
N GLN A 464 -19.55 -4.19 6.65
CA GLN A 464 -20.65 -3.49 5.96
C GLN A 464 -21.86 -3.42 6.91
N VAL A 465 -22.45 -2.25 7.03
CA VAL A 465 -23.63 -2.06 7.89
C VAL A 465 -24.89 -2.00 7.05
N LEU A 466 -25.73 -2.98 7.24
CA LEU A 466 -27.01 -3.12 6.55
C LEU A 466 -28.13 -2.68 7.49
N ARG A 467 -28.94 -1.72 7.05
CA ARG A 467 -30.06 -1.18 7.82
C ARG A 467 -31.37 -1.67 7.27
N ASP A 468 -32.14 -2.30 8.10
CA ASP A 468 -33.53 -2.60 7.77
C ASP A 468 -34.31 -1.29 7.65
N ILE A 469 -35.20 -1.21 6.66
CA ILE A 469 -35.98 0.02 6.38
C ILE A 469 -36.91 0.35 7.58
N ASP A 470 -37.38 -0.67 8.28
CA ASP A 470 -38.36 -0.50 9.38
C ASP A 470 -37.66 -0.32 10.73
N LEU A 471 -36.53 -0.99 10.99
CA LEU A 471 -35.79 -0.97 12.25
C LEU A 471 -34.69 0.09 12.32
N GLY A 472 -34.20 0.54 11.18
CA GLY A 472 -33.15 1.56 11.07
C GLY A 472 -31.88 1.23 11.86
N ASP A 473 -31.45 2.18 12.71
CA ASP A 473 -30.21 2.06 13.50
C ASP A 473 -30.38 1.26 14.81
N GLN A 474 -31.60 0.78 15.16
CA GLN A 474 -31.84 0.11 16.45
C GLN A 474 -31.19 -1.27 16.53
N ALA A 475 -31.16 -1.98 15.38
CA ALA A 475 -30.60 -3.32 15.28
C ALA A 475 -30.02 -3.55 13.88
N PRO A 476 -28.92 -2.85 13.52
CA PRO A 476 -28.30 -3.02 12.21
C PRO A 476 -27.74 -4.42 12.06
N THR A 477 -27.82 -4.96 10.85
CA THR A 477 -27.15 -6.19 10.48
C THR A 477 -25.73 -5.87 10.04
N LEU A 478 -24.72 -6.38 10.74
CA LEU A 478 -23.34 -6.35 10.29
C LEU A 478 -23.13 -7.47 9.29
N ALA A 479 -22.52 -7.13 8.16
CA ALA A 479 -22.20 -8.07 7.11
C ALA A 479 -20.68 -8.07 6.85
N ALA A 480 -20.08 -9.23 6.68
CA ALA A 480 -18.65 -9.43 6.60
C ALA A 480 -18.29 -10.52 5.57
N VAL A 481 -17.07 -10.45 5.04
CA VAL A 481 -16.49 -11.49 4.18
C VAL A 481 -16.04 -12.69 5.02
N GLY A 482 -15.59 -12.44 6.25
CA GLY A 482 -15.16 -13.47 7.17
C GLY A 482 -15.55 -13.22 8.63
N PRO A 483 -15.68 -14.28 9.44
CA PRO A 483 -16.19 -14.19 10.82
C PRO A 483 -15.30 -13.38 11.76
N MET A 484 -13.99 -13.32 11.52
CA MET A 484 -13.05 -12.57 12.36
C MET A 484 -13.30 -11.06 12.33
N GLN A 485 -13.89 -10.53 11.24
CA GLN A 485 -14.28 -9.12 11.16
C GLN A 485 -15.30 -8.73 12.26
N PHE A 486 -16.18 -9.65 12.65
CA PHE A 486 -17.10 -9.41 13.75
C PHE A 486 -16.41 -9.36 15.13
N ASP A 487 -15.37 -10.17 15.33
CA ASP A 487 -14.56 -10.12 16.55
C ASP A 487 -13.85 -8.77 16.67
N VAL A 488 -13.27 -8.29 15.54
CA VAL A 488 -12.65 -6.97 15.48
C VAL A 488 -13.68 -5.87 15.73
N ALA A 489 -14.84 -5.94 15.08
CA ALA A 489 -15.89 -4.95 15.24
C ALA A 489 -16.38 -4.90 16.70
N LYS A 490 -16.63 -6.05 17.32
CA LYS A 490 -17.04 -6.16 18.72
C LYS A 490 -16.00 -5.60 19.66
N TRP A 491 -14.73 -6.02 19.50
CA TRP A 491 -13.62 -5.53 20.32
C TRP A 491 -13.49 -4.00 20.24
N ARG A 492 -13.55 -3.43 19.03
CA ARG A 492 -13.49 -1.99 18.82
C ARG A 492 -14.67 -1.25 19.46
N LEU A 493 -15.91 -1.77 19.30
CA LEU A 493 -17.11 -1.19 19.94
C LEU A 493 -16.95 -1.16 21.46
N GLU A 494 -16.43 -2.22 22.05
CA GLU A 494 -16.23 -2.32 23.50
C GLU A 494 -15.06 -1.45 24.00
N GLN A 495 -13.89 -1.52 23.36
CA GLN A 495 -12.65 -0.89 23.85
C GLN A 495 -12.48 0.57 23.42
N GLU A 496 -12.89 0.92 22.19
CA GLU A 496 -12.70 2.28 21.67
C GLU A 496 -13.91 3.17 21.91
N PHE A 497 -15.12 2.63 21.79
CA PHE A 497 -16.37 3.38 21.93
C PHE A 497 -17.04 3.23 23.31
N GLY A 498 -16.59 2.29 24.13
CA GLY A 498 -17.20 1.99 25.42
C GLY A 498 -18.66 1.53 25.28
N ALA A 499 -18.98 0.82 24.20
CA ALA A 499 -20.31 0.33 23.86
C ALA A 499 -20.31 -1.21 23.82
N PRO A 500 -20.47 -1.89 24.97
CA PRO A 500 -20.62 -3.34 24.99
C PRO A 500 -21.72 -3.79 24.03
N THR A 501 -21.42 -4.76 23.17
CA THR A 501 -22.26 -5.12 22.05
C THR A 501 -22.56 -6.63 22.04
N LEU A 502 -23.81 -6.97 21.81
CA LEU A 502 -24.26 -8.32 21.51
C LEU A 502 -24.32 -8.51 19.99
N LEU A 503 -23.77 -9.62 19.53
CA LEU A 503 -23.83 -10.04 18.12
C LEU A 503 -24.65 -11.33 18.02
N GLU A 504 -25.85 -11.22 17.48
CA GLU A 504 -26.80 -12.33 17.34
C GLU A 504 -26.61 -12.98 15.95
N SER A 505 -26.64 -14.31 15.93
CA SER A 505 -26.57 -15.06 14.67
C SER A 505 -27.83 -14.84 13.83
N THR A 506 -27.67 -14.77 12.53
CA THR A 506 -28.78 -14.73 11.57
C THR A 506 -28.80 -16.03 10.74
N PRO A 507 -29.94 -16.40 10.17
CA PRO A 507 -30.03 -17.56 9.28
C PRO A 507 -29.49 -17.27 7.87
N TYR A 508 -29.20 -16.00 7.55
CA TYR A 508 -28.82 -15.59 6.20
C TYR A 508 -27.40 -16.03 5.83
N GLN A 509 -27.22 -16.50 4.59
CA GLN A 509 -25.96 -17.01 4.05
C GLN A 509 -25.52 -16.30 2.77
N VAL A 510 -26.42 -15.63 2.06
CA VAL A 510 -26.15 -15.01 0.77
C VAL A 510 -26.77 -13.64 0.68
N ALA A 511 -26.02 -12.69 0.12
CA ALA A 511 -26.51 -11.37 -0.27
C ALA A 511 -26.51 -11.23 -1.80
N ARG A 512 -27.55 -10.61 -2.33
CA ARG A 512 -27.65 -10.23 -3.76
C ARG A 512 -28.09 -8.78 -3.88
N ARG A 513 -27.56 -8.06 -4.84
CA ARG A 513 -28.04 -6.72 -5.17
C ARG A 513 -29.45 -6.81 -5.76
N THR A 514 -30.30 -5.87 -5.40
CA THR A 514 -31.65 -5.74 -5.93
C THR A 514 -31.97 -4.28 -6.21
N ASP A 515 -33.00 -4.03 -6.96
CA ASP A 515 -33.57 -2.70 -7.22
C ASP A 515 -34.80 -2.45 -6.35
N ALA A 516 -35.30 -1.22 -6.37
CA ALA A 516 -36.44 -0.81 -5.53
C ALA A 516 -37.75 -1.52 -5.91
N GLU A 517 -37.91 -1.90 -7.18
CA GLU A 517 -39.12 -2.57 -7.67
C GLU A 517 -39.13 -4.04 -7.22
N SER A 518 -38.01 -4.72 -7.35
CA SER A 518 -37.82 -6.12 -6.94
C SER A 518 -37.74 -6.30 -5.42
N ALA A 519 -37.31 -5.28 -4.68
CA ALA A 519 -37.15 -5.36 -3.22
C ALA A 519 -38.48 -5.61 -2.48
N LEU A 520 -39.56 -5.00 -2.92
CA LEU A 520 -40.89 -5.16 -2.29
C LEU A 520 -41.42 -6.59 -2.36
N PRO A 521 -41.48 -7.26 -3.53
CA PRO A 521 -41.88 -8.67 -3.60
C PRO A 521 -40.95 -9.60 -2.83
N LEU A 522 -39.61 -9.38 -2.90
CA LEU A 522 -38.63 -10.20 -2.20
C LEU A 522 -38.83 -10.18 -0.70
N ARG A 523 -39.19 -9.05 -0.09
CA ARG A 523 -39.45 -8.92 1.35
C ARG A 523 -40.69 -9.70 1.82
N GLN A 524 -41.60 -10.04 0.92
CA GLN A 524 -42.80 -10.87 1.25
C GLN A 524 -42.48 -12.37 1.20
N MET A 525 -41.32 -12.76 0.71
CA MET A 525 -40.91 -14.15 0.66
C MET A 525 -40.36 -14.63 2.01
N SER A 526 -40.76 -15.83 2.41
CA SER A 526 -40.20 -16.46 3.63
C SER A 526 -38.70 -16.72 3.50
N GLY A 527 -37.92 -16.35 4.54
CA GLY A 527 -36.46 -16.53 4.52
C GLY A 527 -35.67 -15.47 3.71
N VAL A 528 -36.34 -14.36 3.39
CA VAL A 528 -35.70 -13.22 2.69
C VAL A 528 -35.92 -11.93 3.47
N THR A 529 -34.87 -11.10 3.58
CA THR A 529 -34.97 -9.71 4.08
C THR A 529 -34.29 -8.76 3.11
N GLY A 530 -34.72 -7.50 3.08
CA GLY A 530 -34.26 -6.49 2.13
C GLY A 530 -33.69 -5.24 2.80
N PRO A 531 -32.50 -5.32 3.44
CA PRO A 531 -31.87 -4.15 4.02
C PRO A 531 -31.19 -3.28 2.98
N ALA A 532 -30.96 -2.01 3.33
CA ALA A 532 -30.14 -1.08 2.57
C ALA A 532 -28.74 -0.95 3.19
N ARG A 533 -27.72 -0.90 2.33
CA ARG A 533 -26.36 -0.55 2.70
C ARG A 533 -26.25 0.97 2.86
N SER A 534 -25.23 1.45 3.57
CA SER A 534 -25.05 2.88 3.87
C SER A 534 -24.86 3.78 2.63
N ASP A 535 -24.45 3.21 1.51
CA ASP A 535 -24.36 3.91 0.20
C ASP A 535 -25.67 3.90 -0.60
N GLY A 536 -26.74 3.36 -0.05
CA GLY A 536 -28.06 3.28 -0.67
C GLY A 536 -28.27 2.05 -1.55
N VAL A 537 -27.29 1.18 -1.70
CA VAL A 537 -27.45 -0.08 -2.42
C VAL A 537 -28.41 -1.00 -1.66
N LEU A 538 -29.46 -1.45 -2.33
CA LEU A 538 -30.42 -2.41 -1.80
C LEU A 538 -29.88 -3.82 -1.96
N LEU A 539 -29.99 -4.61 -0.88
CA LEU A 539 -29.59 -6.01 -0.87
C LEU A 539 -30.80 -6.88 -0.50
N ALA A 540 -30.86 -8.07 -1.10
CA ALA A 540 -31.71 -9.15 -0.64
C ALA A 540 -30.84 -10.19 0.06
N LEU A 541 -31.14 -10.51 1.30
CA LEU A 541 -30.46 -11.54 2.09
C LEU A 541 -31.29 -12.82 2.09
N PHE A 542 -30.67 -13.94 1.80
CA PHE A 542 -31.31 -15.25 1.67
C PHE A 542 -30.73 -16.25 2.69
N GLU A 543 -31.61 -17.08 3.26
CA GLU A 543 -31.23 -18.15 4.17
C GLU A 543 -30.54 -19.34 3.45
N ARG A 544 -30.78 -19.51 2.17
CA ARG A 544 -30.25 -20.64 1.38
C ARG A 544 -29.53 -20.16 0.13
N PRO A 545 -28.40 -20.79 -0.25
CA PRO A 545 -27.61 -20.36 -1.41
C PRO A 545 -28.26 -20.69 -2.77
N HIS A 546 -29.34 -21.46 -2.82
CA HIS A 546 -29.99 -21.95 -4.04
C HIS A 546 -31.27 -21.18 -4.43
N TRP A 547 -31.33 -19.90 -4.17
CA TRP A 547 -32.42 -19.03 -4.62
C TRP A 547 -31.99 -18.24 -5.85
#